data_c0f42ef1126479a0b7c3305b313c723b
#
_entry.id   c0f42ef1126479a0b7c3305b313c723b
#
_cell.length_a   1.000
_cell.length_b   1.000
_cell.length_c   1.000
_cell.angle_alpha   90.00
_cell.angle_beta   90.00
_cell.angle_gamma   90.00
#
_symmetry.space_group_name_H-M   'P 1'
#
loop_
_entity.id
_entity.type
_entity.pdbx_description
1 polymer ?
#
loop_
_entity_poly.entity_id
_entity_poly.type
_entity_poly.pdbx_seq_one_letter_code
_entity_poly.pdbx_strand_id
1 'polypeptide(L)'
;QSWLKDFRVYLEWPCLRMLFLGFSAGLPLLLILGTLSFWLREAGIDRSTIGYLTWVGLIYAFKWMWAPLVDRLPIPLLSRLFGRRRSWLLFAQLLIVLGLVGMASIDPKVQLTPIVWCALLVAFGSATQDIALDAFRIESADSDHQAALAATYQTGYRLALIWSGAGVLWLAARAESGIAGYDPAAWQFAYLCMALSIGVGVITTLFSKEPIRIELAKARNAKAWLHQTLIEPFADFIRRYGWHAILILSLIAIYRISDVVMGIMANPFYVDMGYTKDEVAAVSKVFGVVMTLVGAFVGGVLT
;
A
#
# COMPACT_ATOMS: atom_id res chain seq x y z
N GLN A 1 15.66 -33.47 -9.02
CA GLN A 1 15.24 -33.57 -7.59
C GLN A 1 15.50 -32.27 -6.76
N SER A 2 16.26 -31.29 -7.26
CA SER A 2 16.52 -30.02 -6.56
C SER A 2 15.29 -29.05 -6.58
N TRP A 3 14.60 -28.95 -7.68
CA TRP A 3 13.46 -28.03 -7.88
C TRP A 3 12.31 -28.19 -6.87
N LEU A 4 11.98 -29.43 -6.49
CA LEU A 4 10.92 -29.69 -5.49
C LEU A 4 11.35 -29.30 -4.06
N LYS A 5 12.65 -29.29 -3.77
CA LYS A 5 13.17 -28.80 -2.49
C LYS A 5 13.13 -27.28 -2.44
N ASP A 6 13.44 -26.61 -3.56
CA ASP A 6 13.43 -25.15 -3.66
C ASP A 6 11.99 -24.58 -3.53
N PHE A 7 10.99 -25.30 -4.04
CA PHE A 7 9.58 -24.95 -3.83
C PHE A 7 9.10 -25.08 -2.39
N ARG A 8 9.68 -25.96 -1.58
CA ARG A 8 9.28 -26.12 -0.16
C ARG A 8 9.53 -24.88 0.67
N VAL A 9 10.54 -24.09 0.34
CA VAL A 9 10.86 -22.82 1.03
C VAL A 9 9.67 -21.84 0.99
N TYR A 10 8.91 -21.82 -0.10
CA TYR A 10 7.73 -20.95 -0.23
C TYR A 10 6.55 -21.37 0.64
N LEU A 11 6.52 -22.62 1.10
CA LEU A 11 5.48 -23.15 2.01
C LEU A 11 5.89 -23.05 3.49
N GLU A 12 7.10 -22.62 3.77
CA GLU A 12 7.55 -22.40 5.14
C GLU A 12 6.84 -21.21 5.78
N TRP A 13 6.63 -21.28 7.09
CA TRP A 13 5.91 -20.24 7.83
C TRP A 13 6.45 -18.81 7.61
N PRO A 14 7.77 -18.55 7.55
CA PRO A 14 8.29 -17.23 7.25
C PRO A 14 7.79 -16.66 5.90
N CYS A 15 7.73 -17.49 4.86
CA CYS A 15 7.25 -17.09 3.53
C CYS A 15 5.73 -16.90 3.51
N LEU A 16 4.95 -17.81 4.12
CA LEU A 16 3.50 -17.67 4.23
C LEU A 16 3.12 -16.42 5.04
N ARG A 17 3.83 -16.15 6.11
CA ARG A 17 3.69 -14.93 6.88
C ARG A 17 3.89 -13.68 6.02
N MET A 18 4.93 -13.66 5.17
CA MET A 18 5.18 -12.54 4.26
C MET A 18 4.11 -12.40 3.18
N LEU A 19 3.52 -13.51 2.72
CA LEU A 19 2.37 -13.49 1.81
C LEU A 19 1.18 -12.73 2.44
N PHE A 20 0.80 -13.08 3.66
CA PHE A 20 -0.35 -12.47 4.34
C PHE A 20 -0.07 -11.01 4.78
N LEU A 21 1.14 -10.72 5.21
CA LEU A 21 1.54 -9.34 5.51
C LEU A 21 1.62 -8.49 4.24
N GLY A 22 2.13 -9.04 3.14
CA GLY A 22 2.12 -8.38 1.83
C GLY A 22 0.69 -8.13 1.34
N PHE A 23 -0.23 -9.07 1.55
CA PHE A 23 -1.65 -8.86 1.25
C PHE A 23 -2.22 -7.67 2.05
N SER A 24 -1.96 -7.61 3.35
CA SER A 24 -2.40 -6.47 4.17
C SER A 24 -1.79 -5.14 3.71
N ALA A 25 -0.53 -5.13 3.27
CA ALA A 25 0.17 -3.92 2.82
C ALA A 25 -0.35 -3.42 1.46
N GLY A 26 -0.77 -4.32 0.56
CA GLY A 26 -1.26 -3.94 -0.76
C GLY A 26 -2.70 -3.41 -0.79
N LEU A 27 -3.52 -3.71 0.24
CA LEU A 27 -4.93 -3.32 0.27
C LEU A 27 -5.16 -1.79 0.24
N PRO A 28 -4.50 -0.96 1.06
CA PRO A 28 -4.86 0.44 1.21
C PRO A 28 -4.62 1.29 -0.03
N LEU A 29 -3.60 0.97 -0.83
CA LEU A 29 -3.16 1.82 -1.93
C LEU A 29 -4.27 2.13 -2.93
N LEU A 30 -4.95 1.09 -3.45
CA LEU A 30 -6.05 1.30 -4.39
C LEU A 30 -7.30 1.85 -3.71
N LEU A 31 -7.55 1.49 -2.45
CA LEU A 31 -8.74 1.95 -1.72
C LEU A 31 -8.76 3.47 -1.50
N ILE A 32 -7.60 4.11 -1.42
CA ILE A 32 -7.51 5.57 -1.24
C ILE A 32 -7.17 6.34 -2.52
N LEU A 33 -6.76 5.66 -3.59
CA LEU A 33 -6.47 6.28 -4.88
C LEU A 33 -7.45 5.82 -5.96
N GLY A 34 -7.20 4.66 -6.56
CA GLY A 34 -7.96 4.21 -7.71
C GLY A 34 -9.42 3.89 -7.42
N THR A 35 -9.70 3.12 -6.38
CA THR A 35 -11.07 2.74 -6.01
C THR A 35 -11.85 3.92 -5.46
N LEU A 36 -11.21 4.75 -4.61
CA LEU A 36 -11.83 5.97 -4.12
C LEU A 36 -12.21 6.91 -5.27
N SER A 37 -11.36 7.06 -6.28
CA SER A 37 -11.67 7.91 -7.43
C SER A 37 -12.88 7.42 -8.21
N PHE A 38 -13.07 6.10 -8.32
CA PHE A 38 -14.28 5.51 -8.91
C PHE A 38 -15.51 5.85 -8.07
N TRP A 39 -15.48 5.58 -6.77
CA TRP A 39 -16.58 5.88 -5.85
C TRP A 39 -16.98 7.36 -5.89
N LEU A 40 -16.00 8.26 -5.79
CA LEU A 40 -16.26 9.69 -5.83
C LEU A 40 -16.87 10.14 -7.15
N ARG A 41 -16.42 9.57 -8.26
CA ARG A 41 -16.98 9.90 -9.58
C ARG A 41 -18.41 9.44 -9.72
N GLU A 42 -18.74 8.26 -9.25
CA GLU A 42 -20.11 7.73 -9.21
C GLU A 42 -21.02 8.56 -8.29
N ALA A 43 -20.49 9.07 -7.17
CA ALA A 43 -21.17 10.00 -6.29
C ALA A 43 -21.41 11.39 -6.93
N GLY A 44 -20.90 11.64 -8.13
CA GLY A 44 -21.07 12.88 -8.86
C GLY A 44 -20.03 13.95 -8.57
N ILE A 45 -18.94 13.62 -7.88
CA ILE A 45 -17.84 14.55 -7.63
C ILE A 45 -17.10 14.86 -8.94
N ASP A 46 -16.75 16.11 -9.15
CA ASP A 46 -16.06 16.56 -10.35
C ASP A 46 -14.62 16.06 -10.45
N ARG A 47 -14.12 15.92 -11.69
CA ARG A 47 -12.78 15.37 -11.97
C ARG A 47 -11.66 16.19 -11.38
N SER A 48 -11.79 17.51 -11.32
CA SER A 48 -10.78 18.39 -10.75
C SER A 48 -10.63 18.17 -9.24
N THR A 49 -11.72 18.02 -8.52
CA THR A 49 -11.70 17.69 -7.08
C THR A 49 -11.08 16.30 -6.85
N ILE A 50 -11.43 15.29 -7.67
CA ILE A 50 -10.81 13.98 -7.61
C ILE A 50 -9.30 14.09 -7.89
N GLY A 51 -8.90 14.92 -8.85
CA GLY A 51 -7.50 15.21 -9.14
C GLY A 51 -6.74 15.76 -7.94
N TYR A 52 -7.31 16.70 -7.19
CA TYR A 52 -6.69 17.20 -5.95
C TYR A 52 -6.56 16.12 -4.86
N LEU A 53 -7.49 15.18 -4.78
CA LEU A 53 -7.42 14.09 -3.81
C LEU A 53 -6.25 13.12 -4.09
N THR A 54 -5.69 13.11 -5.30
CA THR A 54 -4.49 12.33 -5.59
C THR A 54 -3.29 12.75 -4.74
N TRP A 55 -3.30 13.97 -4.21
CA TRP A 55 -2.25 14.48 -3.32
C TRP A 55 -2.14 13.69 -2.01
N VAL A 56 -3.17 12.94 -1.63
CA VAL A 56 -3.08 11.95 -0.55
C VAL A 56 -1.93 10.97 -0.79
N GLY A 57 -1.64 10.64 -2.04
CA GLY A 57 -0.51 9.81 -2.43
C GLY A 57 0.86 10.41 -2.10
N LEU A 58 0.98 11.74 -1.88
CA LEU A 58 2.24 12.37 -1.47
C LEU A 58 2.75 11.87 -0.11
N ILE A 59 1.85 11.39 0.76
CA ILE A 59 2.25 10.80 2.04
C ILE A 59 3.25 9.66 1.82
N TYR A 60 3.04 8.83 0.80
CA TYR A 60 3.98 7.75 0.48
C TYR A 60 5.35 8.27 0.02
N ALA A 61 5.39 9.42 -0.66
CA ALA A 61 6.65 10.05 -1.06
C ALA A 61 7.41 10.63 0.14
N PHE A 62 6.68 11.11 1.15
CA PHE A 62 7.28 11.73 2.34
C PHE A 62 7.54 10.74 3.49
N LYS A 63 7.24 9.44 3.34
CA LYS A 63 7.42 8.43 4.40
C LYS A 63 8.85 8.37 4.98
N TRP A 64 9.86 8.76 4.23
CA TRP A 64 11.24 8.85 4.69
C TRP A 64 11.44 9.80 5.88
N MET A 65 10.58 10.82 6.04
CA MET A 65 10.69 11.81 7.13
C MET A 65 10.46 11.17 8.51
N TRP A 66 9.54 10.20 8.62
CA TRP A 66 9.25 9.52 9.88
C TRP A 66 9.72 8.07 9.93
N ALA A 67 10.27 7.52 8.85
CA ALA A 67 10.86 6.18 8.85
C ALA A 67 11.87 5.99 10.00
N PRO A 68 12.76 6.95 10.30
CA PRO A 68 13.67 6.84 11.42
C PRO A 68 12.99 6.72 12.80
N LEU A 69 11.80 7.29 12.97
CA LEU A 69 11.02 7.15 14.21
C LEU A 69 10.52 5.72 14.36
N VAL A 70 9.96 5.16 13.27
CA VAL A 70 9.48 3.77 13.22
C VAL A 70 10.62 2.78 13.46
N ASP A 71 11.81 3.08 12.96
CA ASP A 71 12.97 2.20 13.09
C ASP A 71 13.58 2.19 14.48
N ARG A 72 13.53 3.30 15.20
CA ARG A 72 14.27 3.46 16.47
C ARG A 72 13.41 3.52 17.70
N LEU A 73 12.22 4.12 17.62
CA LEU A 73 11.40 4.38 18.79
C LEU A 73 10.48 3.19 19.09
N PRO A 74 10.46 2.70 20.33
CA PRO A 74 9.42 1.78 20.77
C PRO A 74 8.12 2.54 21.02
N ILE A 75 6.98 1.97 20.66
CA ILE A 75 5.68 2.50 21.09
C ILE A 75 5.50 2.13 22.56
N PRO A 76 5.33 3.11 23.49
CA PRO A 76 5.11 2.83 24.90
C PRO A 76 3.95 1.84 25.08
N LEU A 77 4.06 0.93 26.04
CA LEU A 77 3.12 -0.13 26.35
C LEU A 77 3.04 -1.25 25.29
N LEU A 78 2.72 -0.93 24.02
CA LEU A 78 2.61 -1.95 22.96
C LEU A 78 3.93 -2.71 22.74
N SER A 79 5.06 -2.00 22.70
CA SER A 79 6.36 -2.64 22.45
C SER A 79 6.82 -3.54 23.60
N ARG A 80 6.27 -3.36 24.81
CA ARG A 80 6.51 -4.29 25.94
C ARG A 80 5.74 -5.60 25.78
N LEU A 81 4.56 -5.54 25.14
CA LEU A 81 3.68 -6.70 24.97
C LEU A 81 3.99 -7.49 23.70
N PHE A 82 4.24 -6.79 22.60
CA PHE A 82 4.33 -7.40 21.28
C PHE A 82 5.72 -7.31 20.63
N GLY A 83 6.66 -6.57 21.24
CA GLY A 83 7.93 -6.25 20.58
C GLY A 83 7.84 -4.97 19.74
N ARG A 84 8.99 -4.47 19.25
CA ARG A 84 9.07 -3.17 18.58
C ARG A 84 8.42 -3.18 17.19
N ARG A 85 8.80 -4.13 16.32
CA ARG A 85 8.32 -4.19 14.94
C ARG A 85 6.83 -4.51 14.86
N ARG A 86 6.41 -5.51 15.62
CA ARG A 86 5.00 -5.91 15.67
C ARG A 86 4.10 -4.80 16.19
N SER A 87 4.58 -4.01 17.15
CA SER A 87 3.82 -2.87 17.68
C SER A 87 3.58 -1.79 16.63
N TRP A 88 4.58 -1.46 15.82
CA TRP A 88 4.43 -0.52 14.72
C TRP A 88 3.51 -1.06 13.63
N LEU A 89 3.58 -2.36 13.30
CA LEU A 89 2.66 -3.00 12.37
C LEU A 89 1.21 -2.93 12.88
N LEU A 90 0.96 -3.31 14.13
CA LEU A 90 -0.39 -3.26 14.73
C LEU A 90 -0.92 -1.83 14.81
N PHE A 91 -0.09 -0.88 15.19
CA PHE A 91 -0.46 0.54 15.21
C PHE A 91 -0.85 1.04 13.82
N ALA A 92 -0.04 0.75 12.82
CA ALA A 92 -0.31 1.14 11.43
C ALA A 92 -1.61 0.48 10.89
N GLN A 93 -1.81 -0.80 11.15
CA GLN A 93 -3.02 -1.54 10.78
C GLN A 93 -4.28 -0.98 11.48
N LEU A 94 -4.16 -0.58 12.74
CA LEU A 94 -5.25 0.10 13.45
C LEU A 94 -5.63 1.43 12.78
N LEU A 95 -4.65 2.25 12.39
CA LEU A 95 -4.93 3.51 11.68
C LEU A 95 -5.62 3.26 10.34
N ILE A 96 -5.19 2.23 9.59
CA ILE A 96 -5.82 1.85 8.33
C ILE A 96 -7.28 1.43 8.55
N VAL A 97 -7.54 0.56 9.53
CA VAL A 97 -8.91 0.10 9.85
C VAL A 97 -9.79 1.29 10.26
N LEU A 98 -9.30 2.15 11.15
CA LEU A 98 -10.05 3.33 11.59
C LEU A 98 -10.36 4.27 10.42
N GLY A 99 -9.41 4.51 9.54
CA GLY A 99 -9.62 5.33 8.35
C GLY A 99 -10.62 4.72 7.37
N LEU A 100 -10.53 3.41 7.09
CA LEU A 100 -11.46 2.72 6.20
C LEU A 100 -12.88 2.67 6.77
N VAL A 101 -13.03 2.39 8.07
CA VAL A 101 -14.34 2.43 8.76
C VAL A 101 -14.90 3.85 8.76
N GLY A 102 -14.04 4.86 8.98
CA GLY A 102 -14.42 6.26 8.86
C GLY A 102 -14.95 6.60 7.46
N MET A 103 -14.23 6.20 6.40
CA MET A 103 -14.69 6.38 5.01
C MET A 103 -16.02 5.67 4.77
N ALA A 104 -16.18 4.43 5.25
CA ALA A 104 -17.40 3.66 5.13
C ALA A 104 -18.60 4.30 5.85
N SER A 105 -18.36 5.14 6.84
CA SER A 105 -19.44 5.78 7.64
C SER A 105 -19.92 7.11 7.08
N ILE A 106 -19.32 7.61 5.99
CA ILE A 106 -19.56 8.93 5.45
C ILE A 106 -19.97 8.83 3.98
N ASP A 107 -21.00 9.58 3.58
CA ASP A 107 -21.36 9.74 2.18
C ASP A 107 -20.56 10.91 1.57
N PRO A 108 -19.69 10.67 0.55
CA PRO A 108 -18.90 11.71 -0.10
C PRO A 108 -19.76 12.80 -0.77
N LYS A 109 -20.99 12.46 -1.17
CA LYS A 109 -21.92 13.39 -1.78
C LYS A 109 -22.39 14.48 -0.79
N VAL A 110 -22.43 14.12 0.51
CA VAL A 110 -22.85 15.02 1.59
C VAL A 110 -21.67 15.71 2.23
N GLN A 111 -20.60 14.97 2.52
CA GLN A 111 -19.45 15.46 3.27
C GLN A 111 -18.14 14.88 2.70
N LEU A 112 -17.51 15.62 1.81
CA LEU A 112 -16.25 15.18 1.19
C LEU A 112 -15.04 15.36 2.12
N THR A 113 -14.98 16.48 2.88
CA THR A 113 -13.81 16.81 3.73
C THR A 113 -13.46 15.72 4.75
N PRO A 114 -14.40 15.13 5.50
CA PRO A 114 -14.08 14.04 6.41
C PRO A 114 -13.53 12.80 5.71
N ILE A 115 -13.99 12.51 4.48
CA ILE A 115 -13.44 11.40 3.68
C ILE A 115 -11.96 11.64 3.35
N VAL A 116 -11.59 12.89 3.02
CA VAL A 116 -10.19 13.26 2.77
C VAL A 116 -9.32 13.00 4.01
N TRP A 117 -9.80 13.39 5.19
CA TRP A 117 -9.08 13.14 6.44
C TRP A 117 -8.93 11.64 6.74
N CYS A 118 -9.99 10.85 6.49
CA CYS A 118 -9.92 9.40 6.63
C CYS A 118 -8.94 8.79 5.61
N ALA A 119 -8.95 9.26 4.35
CA ALA A 119 -8.00 8.80 3.33
C ALA A 119 -6.55 9.16 3.69
N LEU A 120 -6.30 10.36 4.25
CA LEU A 120 -4.99 10.75 4.77
C LEU A 120 -4.54 9.84 5.92
N LEU A 121 -5.46 9.49 6.83
CA LEU A 121 -5.20 8.56 7.93
C LEU A 121 -4.82 7.17 7.41
N VAL A 122 -5.56 6.66 6.42
CA VAL A 122 -5.24 5.38 5.76
C VAL A 122 -3.89 5.45 5.07
N ALA A 123 -3.60 6.52 4.33
CA ALA A 123 -2.32 6.70 3.63
C ALA A 123 -1.13 6.74 4.61
N PHE A 124 -1.28 7.47 5.72
CA PHE A 124 -0.25 7.54 6.76
C PHE A 124 -0.04 6.19 7.45
N GLY A 125 -1.13 5.50 7.80
CA GLY A 125 -1.07 4.14 8.35
C GLY A 125 -0.41 3.17 7.38
N SER A 126 -0.79 3.19 6.10
CA SER A 126 -0.22 2.32 5.07
C SER A 126 1.27 2.59 4.84
N ALA A 127 1.67 3.85 4.71
CA ALA A 127 3.09 4.23 4.55
C ALA A 127 3.92 3.81 5.79
N THR A 128 3.34 3.92 6.99
CA THR A 128 3.97 3.47 8.25
C THR A 128 4.06 1.95 8.30
N GLN A 129 3.01 1.23 7.85
CA GLN A 129 3.03 -0.22 7.73
C GLN A 129 4.14 -0.69 6.78
N ASP A 130 4.30 -0.03 5.62
CA ASP A 130 5.36 -0.35 4.66
C ASP A 130 6.75 -0.26 5.30
N ILE A 131 7.04 0.84 6.02
CA ILE A 131 8.32 1.03 6.71
C ILE A 131 8.56 -0.09 7.72
N ALA A 132 7.56 -0.36 8.58
CA ALA A 132 7.69 -1.36 9.63
C ALA A 132 7.84 -2.77 9.05
N LEU A 133 7.14 -3.06 7.93
CA LEU A 133 7.14 -4.36 7.28
C LEU A 133 8.41 -4.63 6.51
N ASP A 134 8.98 -3.63 5.81
CA ASP A 134 10.26 -3.75 5.14
C ASP A 134 11.36 -4.07 6.15
N ALA A 135 11.39 -3.37 7.28
CA ALA A 135 12.32 -3.64 8.34
C ALA A 135 12.09 -5.00 9.00
N PHE A 136 10.82 -5.38 9.25
CA PHE A 136 10.45 -6.69 9.77
C PHE A 136 10.92 -7.82 8.85
N ARG A 137 10.77 -7.68 7.52
CA ARG A 137 11.22 -8.64 6.52
C ARG A 137 12.74 -8.82 6.57
N ILE A 138 13.50 -7.72 6.57
CA ILE A 138 14.96 -7.73 6.59
C ILE A 138 15.49 -8.40 7.87
N GLU A 139 14.88 -8.09 9.02
CA GLU A 139 15.27 -8.62 10.33
C GLU A 139 14.79 -10.08 10.55
N SER A 140 13.92 -10.62 9.69
CA SER A 140 13.25 -11.92 9.91
C SER A 140 13.97 -13.13 9.37
N ALA A 141 14.96 -12.97 8.50
CA ALA A 141 15.67 -14.08 7.88
C ALA A 141 17.07 -13.73 7.40
N ASP A 142 17.90 -14.75 7.24
CA ASP A 142 19.24 -14.66 6.69
C ASP A 142 19.21 -14.32 5.19
N SER A 143 20.37 -13.93 4.63
CA SER A 143 20.55 -13.48 3.25
C SER A 143 19.93 -14.44 2.22
N ASP A 144 20.07 -15.74 2.44
CA ASP A 144 19.66 -16.80 1.48
C ASP A 144 18.14 -16.91 1.33
N HIS A 145 17.37 -16.53 2.36
CA HIS A 145 15.90 -16.57 2.34
C HIS A 145 15.27 -15.22 1.94
N GLN A 146 16.04 -14.13 1.84
CA GLN A 146 15.50 -12.80 1.56
C GLN A 146 14.79 -12.72 0.20
N ALA A 147 15.30 -13.42 -0.82
CA ALA A 147 14.68 -13.45 -2.15
C ALA A 147 13.30 -14.12 -2.10
N ALA A 148 13.17 -15.26 -1.40
CA ALA A 148 11.90 -15.96 -1.24
C ALA A 148 10.87 -15.13 -0.43
N LEU A 149 11.31 -14.47 0.64
CA LEU A 149 10.47 -13.57 1.42
C LEU A 149 9.98 -12.36 0.60
N ALA A 150 10.86 -11.79 -0.22
CA ALA A 150 10.49 -10.68 -1.10
C ALA A 150 9.48 -11.12 -2.18
N ALA A 151 9.67 -12.30 -2.78
CA ALA A 151 8.77 -12.84 -3.78
C ALA A 151 7.37 -13.14 -3.20
N THR A 152 7.29 -13.76 -2.02
CA THR A 152 6.02 -14.05 -1.36
C THR A 152 5.32 -12.78 -0.88
N TYR A 153 6.05 -11.81 -0.34
CA TYR A 153 5.53 -10.49 -0.02
C TYR A 153 4.90 -9.82 -1.25
N GLN A 154 5.64 -9.79 -2.36
CA GLN A 154 5.17 -9.17 -3.60
C GLN A 154 3.95 -9.90 -4.18
N THR A 155 3.91 -11.23 -4.06
CA THR A 155 2.74 -12.02 -4.47
C THR A 155 1.51 -11.65 -3.65
N GLY A 156 1.64 -11.60 -2.33
CA GLY A 156 0.56 -11.16 -1.44
C GLY A 156 0.08 -9.74 -1.77
N TYR A 157 1.02 -8.82 -2.01
CA TYR A 157 0.72 -7.45 -2.41
C TYR A 157 -0.09 -7.39 -3.73
N ARG A 158 0.28 -8.19 -4.74
CA ARG A 158 -0.46 -8.26 -6.01
C ARG A 158 -1.86 -8.83 -5.84
N LEU A 159 -2.03 -9.86 -5.02
CA LEU A 159 -3.35 -10.40 -4.69
C LEU A 159 -4.24 -9.35 -4.01
N ALA A 160 -3.65 -8.55 -3.12
CA ALA A 160 -4.35 -7.45 -2.48
C ALA A 160 -4.79 -6.37 -3.47
N LEU A 161 -3.97 -6.03 -4.47
CA LEU A 161 -4.35 -5.07 -5.52
C LEU A 161 -5.56 -5.57 -6.32
N ILE A 162 -5.65 -6.88 -6.60
CA ILE A 162 -6.82 -7.46 -7.25
C ILE A 162 -8.04 -7.34 -6.32
N TRP A 163 -7.89 -7.69 -5.04
CA TRP A 163 -8.99 -7.66 -4.08
C TRP A 163 -9.48 -6.24 -3.79
N SER A 164 -8.59 -5.29 -3.56
CA SER A 164 -8.93 -3.88 -3.31
C SER A 164 -9.35 -3.11 -4.57
N GLY A 165 -9.03 -3.61 -5.75
CA GLY A 165 -9.49 -3.06 -7.03
C GLY A 165 -10.76 -3.74 -7.54
N ALA A 166 -10.66 -5.01 -7.93
CA ALA A 166 -11.78 -5.78 -8.49
C ALA A 166 -12.77 -6.25 -7.42
N GLY A 167 -12.26 -6.78 -6.31
CA GLY A 167 -13.10 -7.33 -5.24
C GLY A 167 -14.01 -6.29 -4.61
N VAL A 168 -13.52 -5.08 -4.36
CA VAL A 168 -14.33 -3.99 -3.81
C VAL A 168 -15.42 -3.54 -4.78
N LEU A 169 -15.15 -3.45 -6.08
CA LEU A 169 -16.14 -3.11 -7.10
C LEU A 169 -17.20 -4.21 -7.20
N TRP A 170 -16.77 -5.47 -7.17
CA TRP A 170 -17.66 -6.61 -7.17
C TRP A 170 -18.57 -6.64 -5.94
N LEU A 171 -18.04 -6.35 -4.74
CA LEU A 171 -18.81 -6.26 -3.51
C LEU A 171 -19.83 -5.11 -3.58
N ALA A 172 -19.41 -3.94 -4.06
CA ALA A 172 -20.31 -2.80 -4.23
C ALA A 172 -21.43 -3.12 -5.23
N ALA A 173 -21.11 -3.69 -6.40
CA ALA A 173 -22.10 -4.08 -7.40
C ALA A 173 -23.13 -5.12 -6.88
N ARG A 174 -22.70 -6.04 -6.01
CA ARG A 174 -23.60 -7.05 -5.41
C ARG A 174 -24.46 -6.52 -4.28
N ALA A 175 -24.01 -5.44 -3.62
CA ALA A 175 -24.73 -4.80 -2.52
C ALA A 175 -25.71 -3.71 -3.01
N GLU A 176 -25.70 -3.37 -4.30
CA GLU A 176 -26.65 -2.39 -4.86
C GLU A 176 -28.10 -2.82 -4.69
N SER A 177 -28.94 -1.90 -4.24
CA SER A 177 -30.35 -2.11 -3.97
C SER A 177 -31.23 -2.22 -5.22
N GLY A 178 -30.64 -2.22 -6.43
CA GLY A 178 -31.36 -2.26 -7.71
C GLY A 178 -32.00 -0.93 -8.12
N ILE A 179 -31.77 0.12 -7.35
CA ILE A 179 -32.16 1.50 -7.70
C ILE A 179 -31.14 2.04 -8.69
N ALA A 180 -31.60 2.55 -9.83
CA ALA A 180 -30.68 3.15 -10.81
C ALA A 180 -29.97 4.37 -10.23
N GLY A 181 -28.64 4.35 -10.26
CA GLY A 181 -27.78 5.46 -9.84
C GLY A 181 -26.87 5.13 -8.67
N TYR A 182 -26.33 6.17 -8.04
CA TYR A 182 -25.40 6.04 -6.92
C TYR A 182 -26.06 5.50 -5.66
N ASP A 183 -25.54 4.42 -5.13
CA ASP A 183 -25.96 3.79 -3.86
C ASP A 183 -24.86 3.90 -2.80
N PRO A 184 -24.99 4.82 -1.83
CA PRO A 184 -23.98 4.98 -0.78
C PRO A 184 -23.85 3.75 0.13
N ALA A 185 -24.95 3.01 0.37
CA ALA A 185 -24.95 1.84 1.24
C ALA A 185 -24.10 0.69 0.65
N ALA A 186 -24.11 0.53 -0.67
CA ALA A 186 -23.29 -0.46 -1.36
C ALA A 186 -21.79 -0.19 -1.17
N TRP A 187 -21.37 1.05 -1.26
CA TRP A 187 -19.98 1.46 -1.03
C TRP A 187 -19.59 1.35 0.45
N GLN A 188 -20.48 1.74 1.36
CA GLN A 188 -20.25 1.56 2.81
C GLN A 188 -19.98 0.10 3.15
N PHE A 189 -20.82 -0.81 2.65
CA PHE A 189 -20.65 -2.26 2.81
C PHE A 189 -19.30 -2.73 2.24
N ALA A 190 -18.98 -2.33 1.01
CA ALA A 190 -17.72 -2.73 0.36
C ALA A 190 -16.49 -2.28 1.14
N TYR A 191 -16.45 -1.02 1.61
CA TYR A 191 -15.34 -0.51 2.42
C TYR A 191 -15.24 -1.15 3.80
N LEU A 192 -16.37 -1.51 4.43
CA LEU A 192 -16.35 -2.30 5.67
C LEU A 192 -15.77 -3.70 5.46
N CYS A 193 -16.09 -4.36 4.35
CA CYS A 193 -15.46 -5.63 3.98
C CYS A 193 -13.95 -5.48 3.75
N MET A 194 -13.51 -4.36 3.16
CA MET A 194 -12.09 -4.08 3.00
C MET A 194 -11.39 -3.81 4.34
N ALA A 195 -12.03 -3.06 5.26
CA ALA A 195 -11.52 -2.87 6.61
C ALA A 195 -11.38 -4.21 7.36
N LEU A 196 -12.36 -5.11 7.23
CA LEU A 196 -12.27 -6.47 7.79
C LEU A 196 -11.13 -7.28 7.17
N SER A 197 -10.85 -7.09 5.88
CA SER A 197 -9.75 -7.78 5.18
C SER A 197 -8.36 -7.41 5.71
N ILE A 198 -8.19 -6.22 6.30
CA ILE A 198 -6.96 -5.85 7.04
C ILE A 198 -6.74 -6.77 8.24
N GLY A 199 -7.80 -7.38 8.79
CA GLY A 199 -7.72 -8.36 9.86
C GLY A 199 -6.77 -9.52 9.56
N VAL A 200 -6.60 -9.90 8.30
CA VAL A 200 -5.58 -10.89 7.87
C VAL A 200 -4.18 -10.46 8.32
N GLY A 201 -3.83 -9.20 8.09
CA GLY A 201 -2.54 -8.63 8.54
C GLY A 201 -2.43 -8.56 10.06
N VAL A 202 -3.50 -8.14 10.74
CA VAL A 202 -3.54 -8.06 12.22
C VAL A 202 -3.31 -9.44 12.84
N ILE A 203 -4.07 -10.45 12.39
CA ILE A 203 -3.95 -11.83 12.86
C ILE A 203 -2.53 -12.35 12.59
N THR A 204 -2.03 -12.16 11.37
CA THR A 204 -0.67 -12.59 11.01
C THR A 204 0.39 -11.91 11.88
N THR A 205 0.25 -10.61 12.16
CA THR A 205 1.17 -9.88 13.02
C THR A 205 1.13 -10.41 14.45
N LEU A 206 -0.05 -10.73 14.99
CA LEU A 206 -0.20 -11.28 16.34
C LEU A 206 0.44 -12.66 16.48
N PHE A 207 0.33 -13.51 15.46
CA PHE A 207 0.94 -14.85 15.47
C PHE A 207 2.40 -14.87 15.00
N SER A 208 2.94 -13.75 14.56
CA SER A 208 4.35 -13.63 14.16
C SER A 208 5.26 -13.53 15.37
N LYS A 209 6.46 -14.10 15.24
CA LYS A 209 7.52 -13.86 16.24
C LYS A 209 8.19 -12.52 15.96
N GLU A 210 8.53 -11.78 17.03
CA GLU A 210 9.34 -10.56 16.90
C GLU A 210 10.72 -10.93 16.36
N PRO A 211 11.24 -10.23 15.33
CA PRO A 211 12.58 -10.46 14.83
C PRO A 211 13.65 -10.14 15.87
N ILE A 212 14.82 -10.79 15.72
CA ILE A 212 15.97 -10.50 16.57
C ILE A 212 16.45 -9.07 16.29
N ARG A 213 16.60 -8.29 17.34
CA ARG A 213 16.98 -6.88 17.22
C ARG A 213 18.38 -6.76 16.62
N ILE A 214 18.49 -6.22 15.43
CA ILE A 214 19.76 -5.75 14.89
C ILE A 214 20.08 -4.42 15.60
N GLU A 215 21.13 -4.40 16.41
CA GLU A 215 21.56 -3.17 17.04
C GLU A 215 22.15 -2.24 15.99
N LEU A 216 21.36 -1.26 15.58
CA LEU A 216 21.86 -0.15 14.77
C LEU A 216 22.85 0.67 15.61
N ALA A 217 24.00 0.98 15.03
CA ALA A 217 25.03 1.80 15.68
C ALA A 217 24.39 3.06 16.29
N LYS A 218 24.57 3.26 17.59
CA LYS A 218 24.03 4.43 18.29
C LYS A 218 24.69 5.68 17.72
N ALA A 219 23.95 6.47 16.98
CA ALA A 219 24.43 7.79 16.59
C ALA A 219 24.71 8.61 17.85
N ARG A 220 25.87 9.25 17.89
CA ARG A 220 26.44 9.95 19.07
C ARG A 220 25.56 11.12 19.55
N ASN A 221 24.77 11.73 18.64
CA ASN A 221 23.84 12.83 18.88
C ASN A 221 22.71 12.82 17.86
N ALA A 222 21.52 13.34 18.20
CA ALA A 222 20.39 13.49 17.29
C ALA A 222 20.74 14.27 16.01
N LYS A 223 21.61 15.27 16.10
CA LYS A 223 22.09 16.06 14.95
C LYS A 223 22.97 15.26 14.01
N ALA A 224 23.89 14.46 14.53
CA ALA A 224 24.73 13.55 13.72
C ALA A 224 23.89 12.47 13.06
N TRP A 225 22.89 11.95 13.77
CA TRP A 225 21.94 10.98 13.24
C TRP A 225 21.10 11.55 12.08
N LEU A 226 20.55 12.76 12.25
CA LEU A 226 19.78 13.46 11.21
C LEU A 226 20.64 13.69 9.96
N HIS A 227 21.89 14.12 10.16
CA HIS A 227 22.83 14.33 9.07
C HIS A 227 23.15 13.04 8.31
N GLN A 228 23.47 11.95 9.00
CA GLN A 228 23.81 10.66 8.39
C GLN A 228 22.60 9.98 7.71
N THR A 229 21.41 10.20 8.22
CA THR A 229 20.22 9.51 7.72
C THR A 229 19.52 10.27 6.59
N LEU A 230 19.53 11.60 6.62
CA LEU A 230 18.80 12.43 5.67
C LEU A 230 19.71 13.18 4.70
N ILE A 231 20.85 13.70 5.16
CA ILE A 231 21.68 14.60 4.34
C ILE A 231 22.73 13.81 3.56
N GLU A 232 23.40 12.86 4.19
CA GLU A 232 24.48 12.09 3.56
C GLU A 232 24.09 11.35 2.28
N PRO A 233 22.94 10.64 2.20
CA PRO A 233 22.56 9.94 0.98
C PRO A 233 22.36 10.89 -0.21
N PHE A 234 21.73 12.05 0.03
CA PHE A 234 21.51 13.05 -1.01
C PHE A 234 22.82 13.76 -1.39
N ALA A 235 23.65 14.08 -0.40
CA ALA A 235 24.95 14.71 -0.63
C ALA A 235 25.88 13.77 -1.41
N ASP A 236 25.90 12.48 -1.11
CA ASP A 236 26.69 11.48 -1.83
C ASP A 236 26.20 11.32 -3.28
N PHE A 237 24.86 11.25 -3.47
CA PHE A 237 24.27 11.20 -4.80
C PHE A 237 24.62 12.43 -5.66
N ILE A 238 24.46 13.64 -5.10
CA ILE A 238 24.81 14.90 -5.79
C ILE A 238 26.30 14.95 -6.05
N ARG A 239 27.16 14.50 -5.13
CA ARG A 239 28.60 14.47 -5.30
C ARG A 239 29.04 13.52 -6.42
N ARG A 240 28.37 12.36 -6.55
CA ARG A 240 28.69 11.37 -7.60
C ARG A 240 28.25 11.82 -8.99
N TYR A 241 27.07 12.39 -9.10
CA TYR A 241 26.44 12.70 -10.41
C TYR A 241 26.51 14.19 -10.78
N GLY A 242 26.88 15.09 -9.87
CA GLY A 242 26.97 16.53 -10.12
C GLY A 242 25.70 17.10 -10.73
N TRP A 243 25.82 17.87 -11.82
CA TRP A 243 24.67 18.43 -12.53
C TRP A 243 23.72 17.36 -13.12
N HIS A 244 24.23 16.21 -13.51
CA HIS A 244 23.43 15.10 -14.03
C HIS A 244 22.44 14.55 -12.99
N ALA A 245 22.69 14.75 -11.69
CA ALA A 245 21.75 14.38 -10.63
C ALA A 245 20.39 15.05 -10.83
N ILE A 246 20.37 16.33 -11.20
CA ILE A 246 19.13 17.09 -11.47
C ILE A 246 18.38 16.51 -12.66
N LEU A 247 19.08 16.19 -13.75
CA LEU A 247 18.47 15.59 -14.94
C LEU A 247 17.86 14.22 -14.62
N ILE A 248 18.58 13.38 -13.89
CA ILE A 248 18.08 12.05 -13.48
C ILE A 248 16.84 12.19 -12.61
N LEU A 249 16.87 13.04 -11.58
CA LEU A 249 15.74 13.27 -10.69
C LEU A 249 14.54 13.86 -11.42
N SER A 250 14.76 14.81 -12.33
CA SER A 250 13.70 15.39 -13.15
C SER A 250 13.04 14.37 -14.08
N LEU A 251 13.84 13.52 -14.71
CA LEU A 251 13.32 12.45 -15.56
C LEU A 251 12.45 11.47 -14.76
N ILE A 252 12.94 11.03 -13.60
CA ILE A 252 12.20 10.13 -12.72
C ILE A 252 10.90 10.79 -12.25
N ALA A 253 10.95 12.06 -11.85
CA ALA A 253 9.79 12.80 -11.38
C ALA A 253 8.71 12.95 -12.47
N ILE A 254 9.09 13.37 -13.68
CA ILE A 254 8.17 13.55 -14.81
C ILE A 254 7.52 12.21 -15.18
N TYR A 255 8.33 11.16 -15.32
CA TYR A 255 7.84 9.82 -15.62
C TYR A 255 6.85 9.32 -14.56
N ARG A 256 7.21 9.48 -13.28
CA ARG A 256 6.40 9.00 -12.16
C ARG A 256 5.09 9.76 -11.98
N ILE A 257 5.11 11.08 -12.17
CA ILE A 257 3.91 11.92 -12.09
C ILE A 257 2.90 11.50 -13.17
N SER A 258 3.36 11.33 -14.42
CA SER A 258 2.50 10.90 -15.52
C SER A 258 1.85 9.56 -15.26
N ASP A 259 2.61 8.57 -14.77
CA ASP A 259 2.11 7.23 -14.46
C ASP A 259 1.04 7.26 -13.35
N VAL A 260 1.27 8.02 -12.28
CA VAL A 260 0.34 8.15 -11.17
C VAL A 260 -0.96 8.85 -11.61
N VAL A 261 -0.85 9.98 -12.32
CA VAL A 261 -2.02 10.77 -12.76
C VAL A 261 -2.88 9.96 -13.72
N MET A 262 -2.28 9.31 -14.71
CA MET A 262 -3.03 8.46 -15.65
C MET A 262 -3.69 7.28 -14.94
N GLY A 263 -3.00 6.63 -14.00
CA GLY A 263 -3.53 5.51 -13.25
C GLY A 263 -4.76 5.87 -12.41
N ILE A 264 -4.83 7.09 -11.86
CA ILE A 264 -5.95 7.55 -11.04
C ILE A 264 -7.10 8.04 -11.92
N MET A 265 -6.79 8.80 -12.99
CA MET A 265 -7.82 9.36 -13.88
C MET A 265 -8.49 8.32 -14.77
N ALA A 266 -7.91 7.14 -14.95
CA ALA A 266 -8.54 6.04 -15.70
C ALA A 266 -9.90 5.64 -15.11
N ASN A 267 -10.03 5.55 -13.79
CA ASN A 267 -11.28 5.13 -13.16
C ASN A 267 -12.44 6.14 -13.33
N PRO A 268 -12.27 7.45 -13.09
CA PRO A 268 -13.28 8.45 -13.43
C PRO A 268 -13.67 8.40 -14.91
N PHE A 269 -12.72 8.17 -15.82
CA PHE A 269 -12.98 8.02 -17.23
C PHE A 269 -13.89 6.81 -17.53
N TYR A 270 -13.66 5.66 -16.89
CA TYR A 270 -14.53 4.48 -17.07
C TYR A 270 -15.97 4.77 -16.63
N VAL A 271 -16.17 5.46 -15.52
CA VAL A 271 -17.51 5.86 -15.05
C VAL A 271 -18.19 6.78 -16.07
N ASP A 272 -17.46 7.78 -16.59
CA ASP A 272 -18.02 8.73 -17.57
C ASP A 272 -18.35 8.09 -18.92
N MET A 273 -17.62 7.02 -19.29
CA MET A 273 -17.93 6.21 -20.49
C MET A 273 -19.09 5.25 -20.30
N GLY A 274 -19.64 5.15 -19.07
CA GLY A 274 -20.79 4.31 -18.74
C GLY A 274 -20.45 2.84 -18.51
N TYR A 275 -19.16 2.50 -18.27
CA TYR A 275 -18.79 1.13 -17.93
C TYR A 275 -19.32 0.76 -16.54
N THR A 276 -19.84 -0.46 -16.41
CA THR A 276 -20.31 -1.01 -15.14
C THR A 276 -19.14 -1.38 -14.22
N LYS A 277 -19.43 -1.48 -12.92
CA LYS A 277 -18.44 -1.91 -11.92
C LYS A 277 -17.87 -3.29 -12.23
N ASP A 278 -18.71 -4.23 -12.67
CA ASP A 278 -18.32 -5.59 -13.02
C ASP A 278 -17.39 -5.62 -14.25
N GLU A 279 -17.68 -4.82 -15.28
CA GLU A 279 -16.82 -4.69 -16.47
C GLU A 279 -15.46 -4.12 -16.11
N VAL A 280 -15.41 -3.05 -15.33
CA VAL A 280 -14.13 -2.45 -14.88
C VAL A 280 -13.36 -3.42 -14.01
N ALA A 281 -14.03 -4.16 -13.11
CA ALA A 281 -13.41 -5.17 -12.27
C ALA A 281 -12.78 -6.29 -13.11
N ALA A 282 -13.54 -6.85 -14.06
CA ALA A 282 -13.07 -7.97 -14.88
C ALA A 282 -11.93 -7.56 -15.82
N VAL A 283 -12.10 -6.48 -16.58
CA VAL A 283 -11.15 -6.10 -17.64
C VAL A 283 -9.96 -5.33 -17.10
N SER A 284 -10.20 -4.24 -16.38
CA SER A 284 -9.11 -3.36 -15.96
C SER A 284 -8.31 -3.92 -14.78
N LYS A 285 -9.00 -4.53 -13.81
CA LYS A 285 -8.37 -4.93 -12.54
C LYS A 285 -7.87 -6.38 -12.56
N VAL A 286 -8.58 -7.31 -13.17
CA VAL A 286 -8.15 -8.72 -13.24
C VAL A 286 -7.33 -8.97 -14.49
N PHE A 287 -7.90 -8.76 -15.67
CA PHE A 287 -7.20 -9.00 -16.94
C PHE A 287 -5.94 -8.13 -17.08
N GLY A 288 -6.01 -6.85 -16.70
CA GLY A 288 -4.87 -5.94 -16.73
C GLY A 288 -3.70 -6.41 -15.86
N VAL A 289 -3.98 -6.92 -14.64
CA VAL A 289 -2.93 -7.45 -13.76
C VAL A 289 -2.31 -8.74 -14.34
N VAL A 290 -3.15 -9.66 -14.86
CA VAL A 290 -2.67 -10.89 -15.50
C VAL A 290 -1.78 -10.56 -16.70
N MET A 291 -2.19 -9.64 -17.56
CA MET A 291 -1.39 -9.23 -18.72
C MET A 291 -0.09 -8.51 -18.33
N THR A 292 -0.08 -7.77 -17.24
CA THR A 292 1.15 -7.18 -16.71
C THR A 292 2.15 -8.25 -16.26
N LEU A 293 1.67 -9.30 -15.59
CA LEU A 293 2.52 -10.44 -15.19
C LEU A 293 3.05 -11.21 -16.41
N VAL A 294 2.20 -11.47 -17.40
CA VAL A 294 2.59 -12.11 -18.66
C VAL A 294 3.63 -11.25 -19.40
N GLY A 295 3.40 -9.93 -19.49
CA GLY A 295 4.34 -9.00 -20.13
C GLY A 295 5.68 -8.93 -19.42
N ALA A 296 5.69 -8.94 -18.08
CA ALA A 296 6.93 -8.99 -17.30
C ALA A 296 7.72 -10.30 -17.53
N PHE A 297 7.01 -11.44 -17.59
CA PHE A 297 7.62 -12.73 -17.89
C PHE A 297 8.21 -12.77 -19.31
N VAL A 298 7.44 -12.37 -20.31
CA VAL A 298 7.89 -12.29 -21.71
C VAL A 298 9.07 -11.34 -21.86
N GLY A 299 8.99 -10.15 -21.23
CA GLY A 299 10.08 -9.20 -21.21
C GLY A 299 11.36 -9.77 -20.59
N GLY A 300 11.24 -10.50 -19.49
CA GLY A 300 12.39 -11.14 -18.84
C GLY A 300 13.01 -12.31 -19.63
N VAL A 301 12.25 -12.95 -20.53
CA VAL A 301 12.77 -13.98 -21.44
C VAL A 301 13.45 -13.38 -22.68
N LEU A 302 13.03 -12.18 -23.09
CA LEU A 302 13.57 -11.52 -24.29
C LEU A 302 14.84 -10.69 -24.01
N THR A 303 15.15 -10.41 -22.75
CA THR A 303 16.36 -9.70 -22.29
C THR A 303 17.40 -10.65 -21.77
#